data_d027b444783dfa27c4bd421983a772a9
#
_entry.id   d027b444783dfa27c4bd421983a772a9
#
_cell.length_a   1.000
_cell.length_b   1.000
_cell.length_c   1.000
_cell.angle_alpha   90.00
_cell.angle_beta   90.00
_cell.angle_gamma   90.00
#
_symmetry.space_group_name_H-M   'P 1'
#
loop_
_entity.id
_entity.type
_entity.pdbx_description
1 polymer ?
#
loop_
_entity_poly.entity_id
_entity_poly.type
_entity_poly.pdbx_seq_one_letter_code
_entity_poly.pdbx_strand_id
1 'polypeptide(L)'
;FNPVISNNPVGRTMIINDPTVDQNFVISPLSTMLAIDDRFSFTSLKEKLGIDPNFMIRFDDPYLSINDAASNKAAVVNTQLFILDTTLNSLQSYAGVTGTLTATSTINNAIFNRDASTETSLGDTTLIRDILLNLDLADTTLSNTQLENLSGGLSSYLQKVYVDSESEQAYFTQTAGDWLSPLLEGILEGTALQEEIDQLIFDTLQWYSDNSSRTNLTDVEDFRTTTYTVGNSGSAYYT
;
A
#
# COMPACT_ATOMS: atom_id res chain seq x y z
N PHE A 1 15.27 7.76 -3.97
CA PHE A 1 15.02 6.32 -4.25
C PHE A 1 15.39 5.53 -3.00
N ASN A 2 14.41 5.01 -2.30
CA ASN A 2 14.69 4.19 -1.14
C ASN A 2 14.93 2.75 -1.59
N PRO A 3 16.15 2.22 -1.49
CA PRO A 3 16.49 0.86 -1.93
C PRO A 3 16.01 -0.25 -0.97
N VAL A 4 15.33 0.09 0.11
CA VAL A 4 14.74 -0.89 1.05
C VAL A 4 13.55 -1.64 0.44
N ILE A 5 13.34 -1.49 -0.85
CA ILE A 5 12.42 -2.34 -1.57
C ILE A 5 13.04 -3.72 -1.64
N SER A 6 12.38 -4.64 -0.97
CA SER A 6 12.60 -6.06 -0.85
C SER A 6 13.52 -6.64 -1.93
N ASN A 7 14.34 -7.62 -1.54
CA ASN A 7 15.09 -8.50 -2.45
C ASN A 7 14.19 -9.28 -3.42
N ASN A 8 12.89 -9.04 -3.40
CA ASN A 8 11.93 -9.55 -4.36
C ASN A 8 11.46 -8.38 -5.21
N PRO A 9 12.08 -8.15 -6.40
CA PRO A 9 11.64 -7.09 -7.29
C PRO A 9 10.29 -7.51 -7.88
N VAL A 10 9.22 -7.19 -7.18
CA VAL A 10 7.94 -7.04 -7.86
C VAL A 10 8.19 -5.96 -8.88
N GLY A 11 8.21 -6.33 -10.15
CA GLY A 11 8.60 -5.44 -11.26
C GLY A 11 7.66 -4.25 -11.33
N ARG A 12 8.00 -3.19 -10.60
CA ARG A 12 7.25 -1.96 -10.58
C ARG A 12 7.85 -0.98 -11.53
N THR A 13 7.05 -0.55 -12.47
CA THR A 13 7.40 0.55 -13.35
C THR A 13 6.96 1.84 -12.68
N MET A 14 7.90 2.61 -12.18
CA MET A 14 7.67 4.00 -11.82
C MET A 14 8.01 4.89 -13.02
N ILE A 15 7.12 5.81 -13.35
CA ILE A 15 7.25 6.63 -14.56
C ILE A 15 7.61 8.06 -14.17
N ILE A 16 8.58 8.62 -14.89
CA ILE A 16 8.94 10.04 -14.82
C ILE A 16 8.47 10.70 -16.09
N ASN A 17 7.61 11.72 -15.96
CA ASN A 17 7.29 12.61 -17.05
C ASN A 17 8.26 13.79 -17.03
N ASP A 18 9.06 13.91 -18.07
CA ASP A 18 10.03 14.98 -18.31
C ASP A 18 11.47 14.74 -17.79
N PRO A 19 12.27 14.00 -18.55
CA PRO A 19 13.69 13.76 -18.23
C PRO A 19 14.62 14.94 -18.61
N THR A 20 14.08 16.10 -19.04
CA THR A 20 14.88 17.18 -19.61
C THR A 20 15.35 18.22 -18.61
N VAL A 21 14.94 18.13 -17.34
CA VAL A 21 15.31 19.09 -16.31
C VAL A 21 16.44 18.51 -15.47
N ASP A 22 17.50 19.25 -15.33
CA ASP A 22 18.71 18.93 -14.57
C ASP A 22 18.47 19.01 -13.03
N GLN A 23 17.43 18.31 -12.57
CA GLN A 23 17.00 18.27 -11.18
C GLN A 23 16.79 16.81 -10.73
N ASN A 24 17.06 16.53 -9.47
CA ASN A 24 16.76 15.24 -8.87
C ASN A 24 15.25 15.07 -8.73
N PHE A 25 14.70 14.07 -9.40
CA PHE A 25 13.30 13.71 -9.28
C PHE A 25 13.09 12.61 -8.26
N VAL A 26 12.08 12.77 -7.45
CA VAL A 26 11.62 11.71 -6.56
C VAL A 26 10.64 10.80 -7.32
N ILE A 27 11.02 9.54 -7.47
CA ILE A 27 10.15 8.51 -8.03
C ILE A 27 9.40 7.84 -6.88
N SER A 28 8.10 8.08 -6.83
CA SER A 28 7.24 7.58 -5.76
C SER A 28 5.86 7.16 -6.32
N PRO A 29 5.05 6.43 -5.55
CA PRO A 29 3.66 6.18 -5.92
C PRO A 29 2.89 7.44 -6.31
N LEU A 30 3.02 8.52 -5.56
CA LEU A 30 2.37 9.81 -5.88
C LEU A 30 2.84 10.40 -7.20
N SER A 31 4.15 10.41 -7.47
CA SER A 31 4.68 10.91 -8.75
C SER A 31 4.28 10.00 -9.91
N THR A 32 4.16 8.70 -9.69
CA THR A 32 3.67 7.74 -10.68
C THR A 32 2.21 7.98 -11.04
N MET A 33 1.34 8.22 -10.06
CA MET A 33 -0.07 8.57 -10.29
C MET A 33 -0.21 9.77 -11.23
N LEU A 34 0.56 10.82 -10.99
CA LEU A 34 0.58 12.02 -11.84
C LEU A 34 1.13 11.75 -13.25
N ALA A 35 2.05 10.80 -13.38
CA ALA A 35 2.67 10.48 -14.66
C ALA A 35 1.76 9.68 -15.59
N ILE A 36 0.88 8.87 -15.03
CA ILE A 36 -0.01 7.98 -15.81
C ILE A 36 -1.41 8.54 -16.02
N ASP A 37 -1.77 9.63 -15.33
CA ASP A 37 -3.13 10.18 -15.38
C ASP A 37 -3.10 11.70 -15.44
N ASP A 38 -3.34 12.26 -16.62
CA ASP A 38 -3.32 13.69 -16.91
C ASP A 38 -4.54 14.46 -16.35
N ARG A 39 -5.56 13.74 -15.83
CA ARG A 39 -6.69 14.34 -15.13
C ARG A 39 -6.30 14.95 -13.80
N PHE A 40 -5.23 14.43 -13.17
CA PHE A 40 -4.69 14.99 -11.94
C PHE A 40 -3.69 16.11 -12.23
N SER A 41 -3.90 17.26 -11.61
CA SER A 41 -2.85 18.24 -11.39
C SER A 41 -2.15 17.97 -10.05
N PHE A 42 -0.97 18.54 -9.84
CA PHE A 42 -0.29 18.48 -8.52
C PHE A 42 -1.19 18.99 -7.41
N THR A 43 -1.90 20.10 -7.66
CA THR A 43 -2.80 20.69 -6.68
C THR A 43 -3.98 19.80 -6.38
N SER A 44 -4.68 19.32 -7.41
CA SER A 44 -5.89 18.50 -7.22
C SER A 44 -5.59 17.16 -6.54
N LEU A 45 -4.44 16.54 -6.81
CA LEU A 45 -4.05 15.30 -6.16
C LEU A 45 -3.73 15.54 -4.67
N LYS A 46 -3.00 16.63 -4.36
CA LYS A 46 -2.71 16.99 -2.97
C LYS A 46 -3.97 17.29 -2.17
N GLU A 47 -4.88 18.08 -2.73
CA GLU A 47 -6.16 18.41 -2.11
C GLU A 47 -6.99 17.16 -1.82
N LYS A 48 -7.09 16.25 -2.81
CA LYS A 48 -7.84 14.99 -2.65
C LYS A 48 -7.26 14.08 -1.58
N LEU A 49 -5.94 14.05 -1.42
CA LEU A 49 -5.27 13.15 -0.47
C LEU A 49 -4.88 13.83 0.87
N GLY A 50 -5.27 15.09 1.05
CA GLY A 50 -4.96 15.84 2.27
C GLY A 50 -3.47 16.10 2.48
N ILE A 51 -2.70 16.18 1.38
CA ILE A 51 -1.26 16.45 1.43
C ILE A 51 -1.05 17.96 1.47
N ASP A 52 -0.07 18.41 2.26
CA ASP A 52 0.25 19.84 2.38
C ASP A 52 0.46 20.48 1.01
N PRO A 53 -0.15 21.65 0.74
CA PRO A 53 0.00 22.36 -0.53
C PRO A 53 1.46 22.71 -0.89
N ASN A 54 2.32 22.89 0.10
CA ASN A 54 3.73 23.20 -0.12
C ASN A 54 4.59 21.99 -0.45
N PHE A 55 4.10 20.77 -0.18
CA PHE A 55 4.83 19.54 -0.53
C PHE A 55 4.97 19.40 -2.05
N MET A 56 6.20 19.30 -2.53
CA MET A 56 6.49 19.19 -3.96
C MET A 56 6.66 17.73 -4.38
N ILE A 57 5.58 17.08 -4.79
CA ILE A 57 5.51 15.63 -5.09
C ILE A 57 6.66 15.12 -5.98
N ARG A 58 7.19 15.96 -6.87
CA ARG A 58 8.30 15.59 -7.77
C ARG A 58 9.67 15.75 -7.16
N PHE A 59 9.83 16.59 -6.16
CA PHE A 59 11.13 17.02 -5.67
C PHE A 59 11.37 16.72 -4.21
N ASP A 60 10.31 16.68 -3.41
CA ASP A 60 10.43 16.41 -1.99
C ASP A 60 10.33 14.90 -1.77
N ASP A 61 11.35 14.33 -1.13
CA ASP A 61 11.30 12.97 -0.64
C ASP A 61 10.44 12.94 0.63
N PRO A 62 9.30 12.26 0.62
CA PRO A 62 8.40 12.23 1.76
C PRO A 62 9.02 11.60 3.01
N TYR A 63 10.14 10.87 2.87
CA TYR A 63 10.80 10.17 3.97
C TYR A 63 12.00 10.92 4.56
N LEU A 64 12.53 11.94 3.88
CA LEU A 64 13.69 12.71 4.38
C LEU A 64 13.34 13.72 5.48
N SER A 65 12.09 14.12 5.63
CA SER A 65 11.66 15.17 6.57
C SER A 65 10.46 14.73 7.40
N ILE A 66 10.41 13.50 7.82
CA ILE A 66 9.27 12.86 8.50
C ILE A 66 8.85 13.58 9.80
N ASN A 67 9.77 14.32 10.44
CA ASN A 67 9.47 15.11 11.64
C ASN A 67 8.62 16.36 11.38
N ASP A 68 8.36 16.71 10.11
CA ASP A 68 7.45 17.76 9.72
C ASP A 68 6.06 17.14 9.41
N ALA A 69 5.00 17.67 10.01
CA ALA A 69 3.65 17.14 9.85
C ALA A 69 3.19 17.06 8.37
N ALA A 70 3.66 17.99 7.53
CA ALA A 70 3.36 17.98 6.10
C ALA A 70 4.01 16.80 5.36
N SER A 71 5.28 16.54 5.65
CA SER A 71 6.03 15.42 5.07
C SER A 71 5.54 14.09 5.62
N ASN A 72 5.16 14.03 6.90
CA ASN A 72 4.59 12.82 7.51
C ASN A 72 3.32 12.37 6.79
N LYS A 73 2.37 13.27 6.51
CA LYS A 73 1.16 12.91 5.74
C LYS A 73 1.51 12.38 4.35
N ALA A 74 2.45 13.00 3.66
CA ALA A 74 2.91 12.53 2.35
C ALA A 74 3.57 11.15 2.43
N ALA A 75 4.36 10.89 3.47
CA ALA A 75 4.98 9.58 3.73
C ALA A 75 3.93 8.49 3.97
N VAL A 76 2.94 8.76 4.81
CA VAL A 76 1.83 7.83 5.07
C VAL A 76 1.06 7.54 3.78
N VAL A 77 0.67 8.56 3.03
CA VAL A 77 -0.07 8.41 1.77
C VAL A 77 0.75 7.62 0.74
N ASN A 78 2.03 7.92 0.58
CA ASN A 78 2.92 7.17 -0.30
C ASN A 78 3.02 5.69 0.09
N THR A 79 3.15 5.42 1.40
CA THR A 79 3.21 4.05 1.92
C THR A 79 1.91 3.31 1.68
N GLN A 80 0.77 3.94 1.95
CA GLN A 80 -0.55 3.35 1.67
C GLN A 80 -0.77 3.07 0.18
N LEU A 81 -0.38 3.99 -0.71
CA LEU A 81 -0.44 3.77 -2.16
C LEU A 81 0.46 2.61 -2.59
N PHE A 82 1.66 2.52 -2.01
CA PHE A 82 2.56 1.41 -2.29
C PHE A 82 1.97 0.07 -1.86
N ILE A 83 1.36 0.00 -0.68
CA ILE A 83 0.68 -1.20 -0.17
C ILE A 83 -0.48 -1.58 -1.07
N LEU A 84 -1.36 -0.62 -1.42
CA LEU A 84 -2.46 -0.84 -2.35
C LEU A 84 -1.97 -1.41 -3.67
N ASP A 85 -1.01 -0.75 -4.30
CA ASP A 85 -0.47 -1.20 -5.59
C ASP A 85 0.15 -2.60 -5.48
N THR A 86 0.87 -2.91 -4.40
CA THR A 86 1.45 -4.25 -4.18
C THR A 86 0.38 -5.32 -4.06
N THR A 87 -0.55 -5.11 -3.17
CA THR A 87 -1.58 -6.11 -2.85
C THR A 87 -2.55 -6.33 -4.01
N LEU A 88 -2.94 -5.26 -4.71
CA LEU A 88 -3.81 -5.38 -5.88
C LEU A 88 -3.11 -6.05 -7.06
N ASN A 89 -1.83 -5.77 -7.30
CA ASN A 89 -1.05 -6.48 -8.32
C ASN A 89 -0.86 -7.96 -7.95
N SER A 90 -0.73 -8.30 -6.67
CA SER A 90 -0.70 -9.69 -6.21
C SER A 90 -2.01 -10.40 -6.53
N LEU A 91 -3.16 -9.81 -6.17
CA LEU A 91 -4.47 -10.35 -6.50
C LEU A 91 -4.68 -10.53 -8.01
N GLN A 92 -4.26 -9.56 -8.82
CA GLN A 92 -4.31 -9.67 -10.28
C GLN A 92 -3.43 -10.81 -10.79
N SER A 93 -2.19 -10.91 -10.32
CA SER A 93 -1.28 -11.99 -10.69
C SER A 93 -1.83 -13.35 -10.32
N TYR A 94 -2.42 -13.45 -9.14
CA TYR A 94 -3.09 -14.66 -8.67
C TYR A 94 -4.28 -15.04 -9.57
N ALA A 95 -5.07 -14.07 -9.99
CA ALA A 95 -6.17 -14.26 -10.94
C ALA A 95 -5.68 -14.50 -12.40
N GLY A 96 -4.37 -14.54 -12.66
CA GLY A 96 -3.80 -14.79 -13.97
C GLY A 96 -3.75 -13.54 -14.87
N VAL A 97 -4.01 -12.36 -14.35
CA VAL A 97 -3.87 -11.10 -15.09
C VAL A 97 -2.41 -10.69 -15.14
N THR A 98 -1.88 -10.52 -16.32
CA THR A 98 -0.52 -10.01 -16.54
C THR A 98 -0.60 -8.62 -17.16
N GLY A 99 -0.17 -7.61 -16.41
CA GLY A 99 -0.12 -6.23 -16.91
C GLY A 99 0.51 -5.31 -15.87
N THR A 100 1.29 -4.38 -16.35
CA THR A 100 1.83 -3.32 -15.50
C THR A 100 0.87 -2.14 -15.49
N LEU A 101 0.72 -1.46 -14.34
CA LEU A 101 -0.06 -0.24 -14.16
C LEU A 101 -1.61 -0.39 -14.15
N THR A 102 -2.17 -1.59 -14.29
CA THR A 102 -3.63 -1.76 -14.20
C THR A 102 -4.15 -1.45 -12.81
N ALA A 103 -3.48 -1.95 -11.76
CA ALA A 103 -3.83 -1.63 -10.37
C ALA A 103 -3.72 -0.13 -10.08
N THR A 104 -2.60 0.50 -10.45
CA THR A 104 -2.39 1.95 -10.27
C THR A 104 -3.45 2.78 -11.00
N SER A 105 -3.81 2.40 -12.23
CA SER A 105 -4.87 3.08 -13.00
C SER A 105 -6.23 2.94 -12.33
N THR A 106 -6.53 1.78 -11.75
CA THR A 106 -7.77 1.55 -11.01
C THR A 106 -7.83 2.38 -9.74
N ILE A 107 -6.73 2.46 -8.99
CA ILE A 107 -6.59 3.34 -7.82
C ILE A 107 -6.84 4.80 -8.23
N ASN A 108 -6.18 5.27 -9.31
CA ASN A 108 -6.35 6.62 -9.83
C ASN A 108 -7.81 6.93 -10.15
N ASN A 109 -8.48 6.04 -10.88
CA ASN A 109 -9.88 6.21 -11.24
C ASN A 109 -10.78 6.32 -10.01
N ALA A 110 -10.56 5.46 -9.02
CA ALA A 110 -11.35 5.48 -7.79
C ALA A 110 -11.16 6.79 -7.00
N ILE A 111 -9.92 7.25 -6.86
CA ILE A 111 -9.62 8.53 -6.18
C ILE A 111 -10.19 9.72 -6.98
N PHE A 112 -10.05 9.71 -8.31
CA PHE A 112 -10.55 10.80 -9.16
C PHE A 112 -12.06 10.97 -9.04
N ASN A 113 -12.80 9.87 -8.98
CA ASN A 113 -14.26 9.87 -8.93
C ASN A 113 -14.83 10.24 -7.54
N ARG A 114 -14.02 10.38 -6.51
CA ARG A 114 -14.47 10.88 -5.20
C ARG A 114 -14.76 12.37 -5.26
N ASP A 115 -15.64 12.82 -4.35
CA ASP A 115 -16.01 14.22 -4.22
C ASP A 115 -14.74 15.08 -4.00
N ALA A 116 -14.60 16.14 -4.79
CA ALA A 116 -13.47 17.06 -4.68
C ALA A 116 -13.50 17.92 -3.40
N SER A 117 -14.65 18.01 -2.73
CA SER A 117 -14.84 18.79 -1.51
C SER A 117 -14.39 18.09 -0.24
N THR A 118 -14.07 16.79 -0.31
CA THR A 118 -13.68 15.96 0.83
C THR A 118 -12.35 15.27 0.61
N GLU A 119 -11.51 15.27 1.65
CA GLU A 119 -10.29 14.48 1.64
C GLU A 119 -10.61 12.99 1.47
N THR A 120 -9.92 12.33 0.55
CA THR A 120 -10.05 10.89 0.30
C THR A 120 -9.06 10.14 1.17
N SER A 121 -9.58 9.37 2.12
CA SER A 121 -8.76 8.43 2.89
C SER A 121 -8.51 7.16 2.09
N LEU A 122 -7.25 6.77 1.92
CA LEU A 122 -6.89 5.51 1.26
C LEU A 122 -7.28 4.26 2.08
N GLY A 123 -7.53 4.43 3.37
CA GLY A 123 -8.09 3.38 4.23
C GLY A 123 -9.62 3.38 4.30
N ASP A 124 -10.32 4.14 3.46
CA ASP A 124 -11.79 4.12 3.40
C ASP A 124 -12.28 2.82 2.74
N THR A 125 -13.10 2.06 3.47
CA THR A 125 -13.63 0.75 3.01
C THR A 125 -14.42 0.89 1.71
N THR A 126 -15.16 2.01 1.52
CA THR A 126 -15.95 2.22 0.32
C THR A 126 -15.07 2.54 -0.88
N LEU A 127 -13.96 3.27 -0.68
CA LEU A 127 -12.96 3.48 -1.73
C LEU A 127 -12.32 2.16 -2.16
N ILE A 128 -11.90 1.35 -1.19
CA ILE A 128 -11.27 0.05 -1.46
C ILE A 128 -12.23 -0.90 -2.16
N ARG A 129 -13.50 -0.90 -1.74
CA ARG A 129 -14.55 -1.68 -2.40
C ARG A 129 -14.73 -1.24 -3.86
N ASP A 130 -14.76 0.07 -4.14
CA ASP A 130 -14.85 0.60 -5.50
C ASP A 130 -13.62 0.21 -6.35
N ILE A 131 -12.42 0.23 -5.76
CA ILE A 131 -11.21 -0.26 -6.42
C ILE A 131 -11.34 -1.73 -6.78
N LEU A 132 -11.72 -2.59 -5.83
CA LEU A 132 -11.86 -4.04 -6.04
C LEU A 132 -12.93 -4.39 -7.07
N LEU A 133 -14.04 -3.66 -7.11
CA LEU A 133 -15.10 -3.84 -8.11
C LEU A 133 -14.67 -3.51 -9.54
N ASN A 134 -13.67 -2.63 -9.69
CA ASN A 134 -13.14 -2.21 -10.98
C ASN A 134 -11.77 -2.83 -11.29
N LEU A 135 -11.25 -3.65 -10.38
CA LEU A 135 -9.99 -4.36 -10.58
C LEU A 135 -10.20 -5.49 -11.60
N ASP A 136 -9.33 -5.54 -12.60
CA ASP A 136 -9.33 -6.66 -13.53
C ASP A 136 -8.80 -7.92 -12.82
N LEU A 137 -9.66 -8.89 -12.63
CA LEU A 137 -9.36 -10.20 -12.05
C LEU A 137 -9.63 -11.33 -13.06
N ALA A 138 -9.46 -11.06 -14.34
CA ALA A 138 -9.78 -11.97 -15.45
C ALA A 138 -11.23 -12.48 -15.34
N ASP A 139 -11.41 -13.80 -15.32
CA ASP A 139 -12.73 -14.44 -15.23
C ASP A 139 -13.25 -14.59 -13.78
N THR A 140 -12.51 -14.07 -12.80
CA THR A 140 -12.87 -14.20 -11.38
C THR A 140 -13.89 -13.14 -10.99
N THR A 141 -15.10 -13.57 -10.62
CA THR A 141 -16.12 -12.68 -10.07
C THR A 141 -16.17 -12.79 -8.57
N LEU A 142 -15.92 -11.67 -7.88
CA LEU A 142 -16.00 -11.62 -6.42
C LEU A 142 -17.45 -11.80 -5.94
N SER A 143 -17.66 -12.72 -5.02
CA SER A 143 -18.90 -12.77 -4.24
C SER A 143 -18.97 -11.56 -3.28
N ASN A 144 -20.18 -11.24 -2.81
CA ASN A 144 -20.34 -10.16 -1.84
C ASN A 144 -19.49 -10.38 -0.57
N THR A 145 -19.43 -11.61 -0.07
CA THR A 145 -18.64 -11.97 1.11
C THR A 145 -17.13 -11.76 0.87
N GLN A 146 -16.61 -12.22 -0.27
CA GLN A 146 -15.22 -11.99 -0.63
C GLN A 146 -14.92 -10.49 -0.74
N LEU A 147 -15.80 -9.74 -1.39
CA LEU A 147 -15.64 -8.30 -1.55
C LEU A 147 -15.66 -7.57 -0.20
N GLU A 148 -16.55 -7.97 0.73
CA GLU A 148 -16.60 -7.43 2.09
C GLU A 148 -15.33 -7.76 2.87
N ASN A 149 -14.88 -9.01 2.84
CA ASN A 149 -13.68 -9.43 3.56
C ASN A 149 -12.41 -8.79 2.99
N LEU A 150 -12.24 -8.73 1.67
CA LEU A 150 -11.11 -8.07 1.02
C LEU A 150 -11.09 -6.57 1.33
N SER A 151 -12.22 -5.89 1.15
CA SER A 151 -12.29 -4.44 1.39
C SER A 151 -12.13 -4.11 2.88
N GLY A 152 -12.73 -4.89 3.75
CA GLY A 152 -12.60 -4.72 5.21
C GLY A 152 -11.17 -4.96 5.69
N GLY A 153 -10.56 -6.07 5.30
CA GLY A 153 -9.21 -6.42 5.70
C GLY A 153 -8.16 -5.42 5.19
N LEU A 154 -8.23 -5.07 3.91
CA LEU A 154 -7.30 -4.10 3.34
C LEU A 154 -7.48 -2.70 3.95
N SER A 155 -8.73 -2.28 4.19
CA SER A 155 -9.06 -1.05 4.90
C SER A 155 -8.47 -1.04 6.31
N SER A 156 -8.69 -2.11 7.08
CA SER A 156 -8.16 -2.24 8.44
C SER A 156 -6.64 -2.10 8.47
N TYR A 157 -5.94 -2.74 7.53
CA TYR A 157 -4.48 -2.64 7.44
C TYR A 157 -4.03 -1.22 7.11
N LEU A 158 -4.60 -0.60 6.08
CA LEU A 158 -4.21 0.74 5.64
C LEU A 158 -4.48 1.82 6.70
N GLN A 159 -5.53 1.68 7.50
CA GLN A 159 -5.82 2.59 8.61
C GLN A 159 -4.79 2.51 9.76
N LYS A 160 -4.03 1.42 9.84
CA LYS A 160 -2.98 1.25 10.84
C LYS A 160 -1.61 1.70 10.38
N VAL A 161 -1.45 2.00 9.08
CA VAL A 161 -0.18 2.50 8.55
C VAL A 161 0.11 3.87 9.15
N TYR A 162 1.24 3.96 9.80
CA TYR A 162 1.85 5.22 10.23
C TYR A 162 3.31 5.22 9.82
N VAL A 163 3.92 6.37 9.65
CA VAL A 163 5.30 6.48 9.21
C VAL A 163 5.95 7.65 9.94
N ASP A 164 6.73 7.33 10.96
CA ASP A 164 7.57 8.29 11.70
C ASP A 164 9.06 8.13 11.34
N SER A 165 9.39 7.10 10.55
CA SER A 165 10.75 6.81 10.09
C SER A 165 10.74 5.97 8.80
N GLU A 166 11.87 5.93 8.11
CA GLU A 166 12.06 5.03 6.95
C GLU A 166 11.91 3.54 7.33
N SER A 167 12.30 3.19 8.55
CA SER A 167 12.18 1.82 9.06
C SER A 167 10.73 1.37 9.16
N GLU A 168 9.84 2.25 9.57
CA GLU A 168 8.40 1.97 9.63
C GLU A 168 7.80 1.81 8.25
N GLN A 169 8.17 2.68 7.32
CA GLN A 169 7.76 2.55 5.92
C GLN A 169 8.18 1.19 5.35
N ALA A 170 9.44 0.81 5.54
CA ALA A 170 9.97 -0.47 5.09
C ALA A 170 9.21 -1.64 5.72
N TYR A 171 8.97 -1.58 7.02
CA TYR A 171 8.26 -2.59 7.78
C TYR A 171 6.83 -2.80 7.28
N PHE A 172 6.03 -1.75 7.16
CA PHE A 172 4.67 -1.86 6.67
C PHE A 172 4.59 -2.35 5.22
N THR A 173 5.48 -1.86 4.35
CA THR A 173 5.46 -2.28 2.94
C THR A 173 5.88 -3.73 2.76
N GLN A 174 6.85 -4.20 3.54
CA GLN A 174 7.30 -5.58 3.49
C GLN A 174 6.26 -6.53 4.07
N THR A 175 5.69 -6.19 5.24
CA THR A 175 4.60 -6.98 5.83
C THR A 175 3.41 -7.09 4.88
N ALA A 176 3.10 -6.03 4.13
CA ALA A 176 2.05 -6.07 3.12
C ALA A 176 2.36 -7.05 1.98
N GLY A 177 3.61 -7.08 1.51
CA GLY A 177 4.03 -8.00 0.45
C GLY A 177 4.08 -9.46 0.92
N ASP A 178 4.72 -9.69 2.07
CA ASP A 178 5.06 -11.03 2.52
C ASP A 178 3.90 -11.73 3.25
N TRP A 179 2.98 -10.97 3.87
CA TRP A 179 1.93 -11.52 4.74
C TRP A 179 0.52 -11.13 4.33
N LEU A 180 0.27 -9.83 4.09
CA LEU A 180 -1.07 -9.37 3.76
C LEU A 180 -1.51 -9.89 2.38
N SER A 181 -0.63 -9.84 1.37
CA SER A 181 -0.98 -10.31 0.03
C SER A 181 -1.40 -11.78 0.00
N PRO A 182 -0.68 -12.73 0.61
CA PRO A 182 -1.15 -14.12 0.70
C PRO A 182 -2.48 -14.31 1.42
N LEU A 183 -2.76 -13.52 2.46
CA LEU A 183 -4.06 -13.56 3.14
C LEU A 183 -5.20 -13.05 2.24
N LEU A 184 -4.96 -11.98 1.47
CA LEU A 184 -5.95 -11.48 0.50
C LEU A 184 -6.20 -12.51 -0.62
N GLU A 185 -5.17 -13.19 -1.10
CA GLU A 185 -5.30 -14.30 -2.05
C GLU A 185 -6.10 -15.45 -1.43
N GLY A 186 -5.85 -15.80 -0.17
CA GLY A 186 -6.63 -16.79 0.57
C GLY A 186 -8.10 -16.41 0.74
N ILE A 187 -8.42 -15.12 0.93
CA ILE A 187 -9.82 -14.64 0.93
C ILE A 187 -10.44 -14.80 -0.46
N LEU A 188 -9.68 -14.50 -1.51
CA LEU A 188 -10.14 -14.68 -2.89
C LEU A 188 -10.45 -16.15 -3.19
N GLU A 189 -9.66 -17.09 -2.66
CA GLU A 189 -9.91 -18.53 -2.73
C GLU A 189 -11.04 -19.01 -1.82
N GLY A 190 -11.41 -18.25 -0.81
CA GLY A 190 -12.31 -18.67 0.26
C GLY A 190 -11.67 -19.57 1.32
N THR A 191 -10.34 -19.55 1.42
CA THR A 191 -9.55 -20.33 2.38
C THR A 191 -9.12 -19.51 3.59
N ALA A 192 -9.21 -18.18 3.53
CA ALA A 192 -8.89 -17.25 4.62
C ALA A 192 -10.06 -16.32 4.92
N LEU A 193 -10.05 -15.72 6.10
CA LEU A 193 -11.08 -14.81 6.60
C LEU A 193 -10.47 -13.46 6.96
N GLN A 194 -11.32 -12.43 7.07
CA GLN A 194 -10.90 -11.09 7.49
C GLN A 194 -10.26 -11.11 8.89
N GLU A 195 -10.75 -11.95 9.79
CA GLU A 195 -10.21 -12.07 11.15
C GLU A 195 -8.72 -12.44 11.17
N GLU A 196 -8.23 -13.13 10.14
CA GLU A 196 -6.81 -13.46 10.01
C GLU A 196 -5.97 -12.23 9.66
N ILE A 197 -6.54 -11.29 8.90
CA ILE A 197 -5.90 -9.99 8.65
C ILE A 197 -5.91 -9.15 9.93
N ASP A 198 -7.00 -9.12 10.66
CA ASP A 198 -7.09 -8.39 11.93
C ASP A 198 -6.07 -8.94 12.95
N GLN A 199 -5.86 -10.27 12.96
CA GLN A 199 -4.84 -10.91 13.78
C GLN A 199 -3.43 -10.53 13.30
N LEU A 200 -3.18 -10.56 11.98
CA LEU A 200 -1.90 -10.11 11.42
C LEU A 200 -1.58 -8.67 11.83
N ILE A 201 -2.57 -7.76 11.77
CA ILE A 201 -2.39 -6.37 12.17
C ILE A 201 -2.00 -6.29 13.65
N PHE A 202 -2.71 -7.00 14.51
CA PHE A 202 -2.41 -7.04 15.94
C PHE A 202 -0.99 -7.54 16.20
N ASP A 203 -0.61 -8.65 15.61
CA ASP A 203 0.69 -9.27 15.76
C ASP A 203 1.81 -8.38 15.21
N THR A 204 1.57 -7.74 14.06
CA THR A 204 2.50 -6.79 13.44
C THR A 204 2.77 -5.60 14.35
N LEU A 205 1.73 -4.98 14.89
CA LEU A 205 1.87 -3.83 15.78
C LEU A 205 2.51 -4.22 17.12
N GLN A 206 2.17 -5.41 17.65
CA GLN A 206 2.76 -5.92 18.88
C GLN A 206 4.26 -6.17 18.67
N TRP A 207 4.63 -6.87 17.58
CA TRP A 207 6.04 -7.10 17.26
C TRP A 207 6.82 -5.80 17.08
N TYR A 208 6.25 -4.83 16.37
CA TYR A 208 6.87 -3.52 16.18
C TYR A 208 7.07 -2.81 17.52
N SER A 209 6.05 -2.79 18.37
CA SER A 209 6.13 -2.19 19.72
C SER A 209 7.25 -2.84 20.56
N ASP A 210 7.35 -4.17 20.53
CA ASP A 210 8.33 -4.92 21.31
C ASP A 210 9.77 -4.73 20.79
N ASN A 211 9.93 -4.36 19.53
CA ASN A 211 11.23 -4.21 18.86
C ASN A 211 11.56 -2.76 18.46
N SER A 212 10.73 -1.78 18.79
CA SER A 212 10.90 -0.36 18.41
C SER A 212 12.19 0.29 18.92
N SER A 213 12.82 -0.29 19.97
CA SER A 213 14.11 0.17 20.48
C SER A 213 15.30 -0.35 19.67
N ARG A 214 15.10 -1.24 18.70
CA ARG A 214 16.15 -1.74 17.81
C ARG A 214 16.49 -0.66 16.79
N THR A 215 17.75 -0.33 16.67
CA THR A 215 18.25 0.68 15.71
C THR A 215 18.24 0.17 14.25
N ASN A 216 17.79 -1.05 14.00
CA ASN A 216 17.86 -1.71 12.69
C ASN A 216 16.64 -2.58 12.44
N LEU A 217 15.46 -1.96 12.37
CA LEU A 217 14.21 -2.64 11.99
C LEU A 217 14.13 -2.94 10.48
N THR A 218 15.16 -2.59 9.72
CA THR A 218 15.29 -2.98 8.31
C THR A 218 15.57 -4.46 8.13
N ASP A 219 15.89 -5.17 9.20
CA ASP A 219 16.13 -6.61 9.14
C ASP A 219 14.83 -7.38 9.40
N VAL A 220 14.02 -7.44 8.37
CA VAL A 220 12.76 -8.20 8.36
C VAL A 220 13.02 -9.71 8.46
N GLU A 221 14.26 -10.16 8.30
CA GLU A 221 14.66 -11.53 8.60
C GLU A 221 14.35 -11.89 10.06
N ASP A 222 14.48 -10.94 10.99
CA ASP A 222 14.11 -11.14 12.39
C ASP A 222 12.60 -11.41 12.58
N PHE A 223 11.76 -10.80 11.75
CA PHE A 223 10.32 -11.05 11.75
C PHE A 223 10.00 -12.41 11.09
N ARG A 224 10.69 -12.74 10.01
CA ARG A 224 10.52 -14.02 9.31
C ARG A 224 10.94 -15.24 10.13
N THR A 225 11.92 -15.07 11.00
CA THR A 225 12.39 -16.17 11.88
C THR A 225 11.50 -16.39 13.09
N THR A 226 10.60 -15.45 13.39
CA THR A 226 9.61 -15.62 14.44
C THR A 226 8.48 -16.51 13.92
N THR A 227 8.25 -17.65 14.55
CA THR A 227 7.13 -18.54 14.19
C THR A 227 5.83 -17.82 14.52
N TYR A 228 5.11 -17.42 13.49
CA TYR A 228 3.83 -16.78 13.63
C TYR A 228 2.71 -17.80 13.49
N THR A 229 1.81 -17.83 14.45
CA THR A 229 0.55 -18.56 14.34
C THR A 229 -0.54 -17.53 14.12
N VAL A 230 -1.06 -17.44 12.91
CA VAL A 230 -2.20 -16.59 12.59
C VAL A 230 -3.46 -17.43 12.72
N GLY A 231 -4.41 -16.93 13.50
CA GLY A 231 -5.69 -17.59 13.72
C GLY A 231 -5.65 -18.79 14.65
N ASN A 232 -6.82 -19.32 14.99
CA ASN A 232 -7.01 -20.48 15.86
C ASN A 232 -6.68 -21.83 15.19
N SER A 233 -6.23 -21.81 13.94
CA SER A 233 -5.98 -23.05 13.18
C SER A 233 -4.65 -23.71 13.48
N GLY A 234 -3.76 -23.09 14.25
CA GLY A 234 -2.43 -23.59 14.54
C GLY A 234 -1.53 -23.71 13.30
N SER A 235 -1.90 -23.07 12.20
CA SER A 235 -1.11 -23.05 10.97
C SER A 235 0.01 -22.03 11.13
N ALA A 236 1.26 -22.50 11.06
CA ALA A 236 2.39 -21.61 10.88
C ALA A 236 2.38 -21.11 9.44
N TYR A 237 2.24 -19.81 9.24
CA TYR A 237 2.23 -19.25 7.90
C TYR A 237 3.63 -19.21 7.27
N TYR A 238 4.70 -19.40 8.08
CA TYR A 238 6.07 -19.52 7.56
C TYR A 238 6.94 -20.38 8.45
N THR A 239 7.63 -21.27 7.83
CA THR A 239 8.82 -21.94 8.34
C THR A 239 10.04 -21.42 7.60
#